data_2bcd126a4c4af11621e0799c4df480b7
#
_entry.id   2bcd126a4c4af11621e0799c4df480b7
#
_cell.length_a   1.000
_cell.length_b   1.000
_cell.length_c   1.000
_cell.angle_alpha   90.00
_cell.angle_beta   90.00
_cell.angle_gamma   90.00
#
_symmetry.space_group_name_H-M   'P 1'
#
loop_
_entity.id
_entity.type
_entity.pdbx_description
1 polymer ?
#
loop_
_entity_poly.entity_id
_entity_poly.type
_entity_poly.pdbx_seq_one_letter_code
_entity_poly.pdbx_strand_id
1 'polypeptide(L)'
;MFPRMAGQFEKIRHDGDDRERLTCRDCGFVAYENPKVVVGSVVAVDGGVLLCRRAIEPRSGFWTLPAGYLEMHETVEEGARREAWEEAQARIALEGVLAIYSIARLGQVQVMFRAHLAEPGFSPGPESLDVQVFSWNEIPWAEIAFPTVRWALQSWHEGAGHPGPPVFNPAEDARGTRPLPGAAMVGGAG
;
A
#
# COMPACT_ATOMS: atom_id res chain seq x y z
N MET A 1 18.60 15.04 15.96
CA MET A 1 19.85 14.28 15.78
C MET A 1 19.71 13.02 16.63
N PHE A 2 19.32 11.90 16.03
CA PHE A 2 19.23 10.63 16.77
C PHE A 2 20.65 10.13 17.04
N PRO A 3 20.98 9.69 18.27
CA PRO A 3 22.27 9.12 18.55
C PRO A 3 22.48 7.90 17.67
N ARG A 4 23.70 7.71 17.14
CA ARG A 4 24.11 6.48 16.45
C ARG A 4 23.75 5.32 17.36
N MET A 5 22.83 4.46 16.92
CA MET A 5 22.49 3.22 17.62
C MET A 5 23.65 2.23 17.47
N ALA A 6 24.67 2.40 18.28
CA ALA A 6 25.81 1.49 18.39
C ALA A 6 25.63 0.47 19.54
N GLY A 7 24.41 0.38 20.11
CA GLY A 7 24.12 -0.50 21.23
C GLY A 7 23.89 -1.97 20.78
N GLN A 8 24.23 -2.91 21.66
CA GLN A 8 23.87 -4.31 21.47
C GLN A 8 22.40 -4.48 21.81
N PHE A 9 21.60 -4.90 20.80
CA PHE A 9 20.18 -5.18 21.00
C PHE A 9 19.94 -6.68 21.26
N GLU A 10 19.06 -6.97 22.20
CA GLU A 10 18.59 -8.32 22.48
C GLU A 10 17.08 -8.37 22.67
N LYS A 11 16.50 -9.55 22.48
CA LYS A 11 15.07 -9.77 22.73
C LYS A 11 14.88 -10.04 24.22
N ILE A 12 14.17 -9.12 24.90
CA ILE A 12 13.84 -9.19 26.33
C ILE A 12 12.33 -9.15 26.49
N ARG A 13 11.81 -10.01 27.35
CA ARG A 13 10.42 -9.92 27.81
C ARG A 13 10.38 -9.05 29.05
N HIS A 14 9.78 -7.88 28.95
CA HIS A 14 9.60 -6.97 30.08
C HIS A 14 8.43 -7.41 30.96
N ASP A 15 8.47 -7.05 32.24
CA ASP A 15 7.39 -7.33 33.17
C ASP A 15 6.07 -6.71 32.66
N GLY A 16 5.03 -7.56 32.56
CA GLY A 16 3.72 -7.16 32.04
C GLY A 16 3.57 -7.17 30.51
N ASP A 17 4.64 -7.49 29.75
CA ASP A 17 4.53 -7.66 28.28
C ASP A 17 4.22 -9.13 27.92
N ASP A 18 3.37 -9.31 26.92
CA ASP A 18 2.99 -10.63 26.40
C ASP A 18 4.01 -11.21 25.41
N ARG A 19 4.99 -10.41 24.98
CA ARG A 19 6.01 -10.77 23.98
C ARG A 19 7.37 -10.17 24.27
N GLU A 20 8.40 -10.74 23.64
CA GLU A 20 9.75 -10.19 23.68
C GLU A 20 9.85 -8.94 22.81
N ARG A 21 10.60 -7.94 23.30
CA ARG A 21 10.90 -6.69 22.61
C ARG A 21 12.39 -6.56 22.38
N LEU A 22 12.76 -5.97 21.25
CA LEU A 22 14.15 -5.64 20.96
C LEU A 22 14.59 -4.48 21.86
N THR A 23 15.50 -4.76 22.80
CA THR A 23 15.91 -3.82 23.85
C THR A 23 17.42 -3.60 23.78
N CYS A 24 17.85 -2.35 23.85
CA CYS A 24 19.26 -1.99 23.95
C CYS A 24 19.80 -2.31 25.33
N ARG A 25 20.88 -3.10 25.40
CA ARG A 25 21.54 -3.46 26.67
C ARG A 25 22.19 -2.29 27.37
N ASP A 26 22.66 -1.30 26.61
CA ASP A 26 23.45 -0.20 27.17
C ASP A 26 22.59 0.87 27.82
N CYS A 27 21.40 1.19 27.26
CA CYS A 27 20.56 2.28 27.72
C CYS A 27 19.11 1.89 28.07
N GLY A 28 18.72 0.62 27.87
CA GLY A 28 17.37 0.14 28.12
C GLY A 28 16.32 0.57 27.09
N PHE A 29 16.72 1.25 26.01
CA PHE A 29 15.77 1.64 24.95
C PHE A 29 15.08 0.43 24.36
N VAL A 30 13.74 0.45 24.32
CA VAL A 30 12.91 -0.58 23.72
C VAL A 30 12.50 -0.14 22.32
N ALA A 31 12.93 -0.89 21.31
CA ALA A 31 12.55 -0.66 19.93
C ALA A 31 11.17 -1.32 19.65
N TYR A 32 10.12 -0.51 19.69
CA TYR A 32 8.78 -0.96 19.30
C TYR A 32 8.68 -1.02 17.79
N GLU A 33 8.30 -2.19 17.28
CA GLU A 33 7.98 -2.38 15.87
C GLU A 33 6.47 -2.32 15.69
N ASN A 34 6.01 -1.38 14.87
CA ASN A 34 4.62 -1.23 14.50
C ASN A 34 4.41 -1.63 13.02
N PRO A 35 3.20 -2.03 12.63
CA PRO A 35 2.88 -2.23 11.22
C PRO A 35 3.19 -0.95 10.42
N LYS A 36 3.78 -1.13 9.24
CA LYS A 36 3.98 -0.03 8.30
C LYS A 36 2.63 0.35 7.68
N VAL A 37 2.40 1.65 7.54
CA VAL A 37 1.22 2.16 6.84
C VAL A 37 1.57 2.37 5.37
N VAL A 38 0.71 1.90 4.48
CA VAL A 38 0.73 2.15 3.04
C VAL A 38 -0.50 2.97 2.71
N VAL A 39 -0.36 3.96 1.86
CA VAL A 39 -1.44 4.82 1.40
C VAL A 39 -1.51 4.80 -0.12
N GLY A 40 -2.70 4.86 -0.68
CA GLY A 40 -2.86 4.85 -2.13
C GLY A 40 -4.28 5.18 -2.56
N SER A 41 -4.51 5.20 -3.87
CA SER A 41 -5.77 5.67 -4.44
C SER A 41 -6.22 4.84 -5.64
N VAL A 42 -7.51 4.60 -5.74
CA VAL A 42 -8.18 4.26 -7.00
C VAL A 42 -8.60 5.58 -7.65
N VAL A 43 -7.89 5.97 -8.68
CA VAL A 43 -8.10 7.25 -9.38
C VAL A 43 -8.99 7.01 -10.59
N ALA A 44 -10.23 7.51 -10.54
CA ALA A 44 -11.16 7.46 -11.66
C ALA A 44 -10.80 8.52 -12.71
N VAL A 45 -10.78 8.11 -13.99
CA VAL A 45 -10.53 8.98 -15.13
C VAL A 45 -11.40 8.53 -16.29
N ASP A 46 -12.29 9.39 -16.78
CA ASP A 46 -13.13 9.18 -17.98
C ASP A 46 -13.83 7.81 -18.04
N GLY A 47 -14.35 7.35 -16.91
CA GLY A 47 -15.05 6.05 -16.81
C GLY A 47 -14.13 4.83 -16.65
N GLY A 48 -12.82 5.03 -16.61
CA GLY A 48 -11.80 4.03 -16.31
C GLY A 48 -11.07 4.30 -15.00
N VAL A 49 -10.00 3.55 -14.75
CA VAL A 49 -9.10 3.68 -13.61
C VAL A 49 -7.67 3.84 -14.08
N LEU A 50 -6.92 4.72 -13.41
CA LEU A 50 -5.51 4.96 -13.67
C LEU A 50 -4.68 3.91 -12.97
N LEU A 51 -3.80 3.23 -13.72
CA LEU A 51 -2.83 2.28 -13.20
C LEU A 51 -1.42 2.68 -13.61
N CYS A 52 -0.45 2.38 -12.72
CA CYS A 52 0.97 2.59 -12.92
C CYS A 52 1.65 1.24 -13.19
N ARG A 53 2.53 1.15 -14.19
CA ARG A 53 3.35 -0.02 -14.45
C ARG A 53 4.67 0.12 -13.72
N ARG A 54 4.92 -0.72 -12.73
CA ARG A 54 6.05 -0.60 -11.80
C ARG A 54 7.40 -0.68 -12.51
N ALA A 55 8.30 0.27 -12.20
CA ALA A 55 9.71 0.22 -12.60
C ALA A 55 10.60 -0.51 -11.58
N ILE A 56 10.12 -0.69 -10.33
CA ILE A 56 10.91 -1.19 -9.19
C ILE A 56 10.39 -2.53 -8.66
N GLU A 57 11.29 -3.27 -8.01
CA GLU A 57 10.93 -4.50 -7.28
C GLU A 57 10.22 -4.18 -5.93
N PRO A 58 9.39 -5.07 -5.40
CA PRO A 58 8.96 -6.33 -6.03
C PRO A 58 7.94 -6.08 -7.18
N ARG A 59 7.86 -7.02 -8.10
CA ARG A 59 6.91 -6.99 -9.22
C ARG A 59 7.14 -5.88 -10.25
N SER A 60 8.39 -5.59 -10.60
CA SER A 60 8.71 -4.75 -11.75
C SER A 60 8.01 -5.25 -13.03
N GLY A 61 7.48 -4.34 -13.83
CA GLY A 61 6.71 -4.64 -15.04
C GLY A 61 5.22 -4.95 -14.84
N PHE A 62 4.75 -5.13 -13.60
CA PHE A 62 3.34 -5.35 -13.28
C PHE A 62 2.59 -4.04 -13.00
N TRP A 63 1.27 -4.08 -13.16
CA TRP A 63 0.39 -2.94 -12.94
C TRP A 63 -0.08 -2.84 -11.48
N THR A 64 -0.15 -1.63 -10.98
CA THR A 64 -0.61 -1.31 -9.62
C THR A 64 -1.42 -0.02 -9.59
N LEU A 65 -2.10 0.23 -8.49
CA LEU A 65 -2.60 1.55 -8.15
C LEU A 65 -1.44 2.42 -7.64
N PRO A 66 -1.48 3.76 -7.83
CA PRO A 66 -0.51 4.64 -7.19
C PRO A 66 -0.61 4.49 -5.67
N ALA A 67 0.47 4.01 -5.04
CA ALA A 67 0.50 3.70 -3.62
C ALA A 67 1.89 3.38 -3.10
N GLY A 68 2.25 3.90 -1.91
CA GLY A 68 3.50 3.60 -1.23
C GLY A 68 3.43 3.81 0.28
N TYR A 69 4.56 3.84 0.94
CA TYR A 69 4.64 4.01 2.38
C TYR A 69 4.30 5.43 2.80
N LEU A 70 3.50 5.52 3.88
CA LEU A 70 3.25 6.79 4.55
C LEU A 70 4.56 7.29 5.18
N GLU A 71 4.92 8.54 4.87
CA GLU A 71 6.09 9.20 5.41
C GLU A 71 5.81 9.83 6.80
N MET A 72 6.88 10.09 7.55
CA MET A 72 6.76 10.80 8.84
C MET A 72 6.29 12.23 8.59
N HIS A 73 5.37 12.70 9.44
CA HIS A 73 4.85 14.06 9.46
C HIS A 73 3.88 14.42 8.31
N GLU A 74 3.36 13.44 7.58
CA GLU A 74 2.26 13.63 6.64
C GLU A 74 0.99 12.90 7.13
N THR A 75 -0.18 13.39 6.73
CA THR A 75 -1.44 12.69 6.90
C THR A 75 -1.62 11.60 5.84
N VAL A 76 -2.53 10.65 6.07
CA VAL A 76 -2.81 9.60 5.07
C VAL A 76 -3.31 10.18 3.74
N GLU A 77 -4.01 11.31 3.78
CA GLU A 77 -4.49 12.04 2.60
C GLU A 77 -3.34 12.73 1.85
N GLU A 78 -2.41 13.33 2.57
CA GLU A 78 -1.21 13.94 1.97
C GLU A 78 -0.35 12.88 1.31
N GLY A 79 -0.10 11.77 2.00
CA GLY A 79 0.65 10.65 1.45
C GLY A 79 0.01 10.06 0.20
N ALA A 80 -1.32 9.86 0.17
CA ALA A 80 -2.00 9.35 -1.01
C ALA A 80 -1.88 10.30 -2.23
N ARG A 81 -1.92 11.63 -2.00
CA ARG A 81 -1.70 12.60 -3.08
C ARG A 81 -0.25 12.64 -3.53
N ARG A 82 0.71 12.53 -2.61
CA ARG A 82 2.14 12.46 -2.92
C ARG A 82 2.45 11.24 -3.79
N GLU A 83 1.98 10.05 -3.41
CA GLU A 83 2.19 8.82 -4.18
C GLU A 83 1.59 8.92 -5.59
N ALA A 84 0.39 9.48 -5.74
CA ALA A 84 -0.21 9.69 -7.06
C ALA A 84 0.62 10.66 -7.91
N TRP A 85 1.24 11.66 -7.29
CA TRP A 85 2.15 12.57 -7.98
C TRP A 85 3.49 11.91 -8.33
N GLU A 86 4.10 11.18 -7.40
CA GLU A 86 5.41 10.55 -7.59
C GLU A 86 5.38 9.44 -8.64
N GLU A 87 4.34 8.59 -8.62
CA GLU A 87 4.22 7.44 -9.52
C GLU A 87 3.55 7.76 -10.86
N ALA A 88 2.58 8.69 -10.87
CA ALA A 88 1.77 8.97 -12.05
C ALA A 88 1.80 10.44 -12.50
N GLN A 89 2.51 11.34 -11.84
CA GLN A 89 2.46 12.80 -12.06
C GLN A 89 1.01 13.32 -12.07
N ALA A 90 0.11 12.64 -11.37
CA ALA A 90 -1.31 12.93 -11.33
C ALA A 90 -1.66 13.79 -10.11
N ARG A 91 -2.30 14.93 -10.34
CA ARG A 91 -2.91 15.72 -9.26
C ARG A 91 -4.31 15.19 -9.01
N ILE A 92 -4.55 14.68 -7.81
CA ILE A 92 -5.82 14.00 -7.46
C ILE A 92 -6.59 14.74 -6.37
N ALA A 93 -7.91 14.65 -6.46
CA ALA A 93 -8.85 15.01 -5.40
C ALA A 93 -9.40 13.73 -4.76
N LEU A 94 -9.25 13.63 -3.43
CA LEU A 94 -9.75 12.49 -2.67
C LEU A 94 -11.24 12.68 -2.35
N GLU A 95 -12.01 11.60 -2.48
CA GLU A 95 -13.46 11.59 -2.22
C GLU A 95 -13.81 10.88 -0.91
N GLY A 96 -12.88 10.12 -0.35
CA GLY A 96 -13.05 9.40 0.90
C GLY A 96 -12.28 8.08 0.93
N VAL A 97 -12.23 7.46 2.09
CA VAL A 97 -11.59 6.15 2.27
C VAL A 97 -12.43 5.08 1.57
N LEU A 98 -11.82 4.37 0.63
CA LEU A 98 -12.41 3.22 -0.04
C LEU A 98 -12.29 1.96 0.82
N ALA A 99 -11.08 1.72 1.35
CA ALA A 99 -10.78 0.48 2.05
C ALA A 99 -9.64 0.63 3.07
N ILE A 100 -9.67 -0.25 4.08
CA ILE A 100 -8.54 -0.46 5.01
C ILE A 100 -8.21 -1.95 4.99
N TYR A 101 -7.03 -2.29 4.46
CA TYR A 101 -6.58 -3.68 4.39
C TYR A 101 -5.45 -3.94 5.39
N SER A 102 -5.54 -5.07 6.09
CA SER A 102 -4.51 -5.55 7.01
C SER A 102 -3.76 -6.73 6.39
N ILE A 103 -2.46 -6.57 6.14
CA ILE A 103 -1.61 -7.61 5.57
C ILE A 103 -0.68 -8.12 6.66
N ALA A 104 -1.22 -8.98 7.53
CA ALA A 104 -0.55 -9.43 8.74
C ALA A 104 0.81 -10.09 8.47
N ARG A 105 0.94 -10.88 7.38
CA ARG A 105 2.21 -11.53 7.00
C ARG A 105 3.34 -10.53 6.67
N LEU A 106 3.01 -9.31 6.26
CA LEU A 106 3.99 -8.26 5.92
C LEU A 106 4.10 -7.20 7.03
N GLY A 107 3.26 -7.28 8.07
CA GLY A 107 3.15 -6.22 9.06
C GLY A 107 2.77 -4.89 8.40
N GLN A 108 1.72 -4.87 7.57
CA GLN A 108 1.25 -3.67 6.87
C GLN A 108 -0.23 -3.41 7.13
N VAL A 109 -0.58 -2.12 7.18
CA VAL A 109 -1.95 -1.63 7.06
C VAL A 109 -2.00 -0.71 5.85
N GLN A 110 -2.94 -0.95 4.93
CA GLN A 110 -3.09 -0.18 3.71
C GLN A 110 -4.39 0.62 3.76
N VAL A 111 -4.29 1.95 3.58
CA VAL A 111 -5.44 2.87 3.51
C VAL A 111 -5.59 3.30 2.05
N MET A 112 -6.66 2.84 1.41
CA MET A 112 -6.95 3.12 0.00
C MET A 112 -8.07 4.14 -0.11
N PHE A 113 -7.87 5.15 -0.96
CA PHE A 113 -8.84 6.22 -1.19
C PHE A 113 -9.56 6.05 -2.52
N ARG A 114 -10.79 6.56 -2.62
CA ARG A 114 -11.45 6.94 -3.86
C ARG A 114 -10.91 8.30 -4.27
N ALA A 115 -10.61 8.49 -5.54
CA ALA A 115 -10.10 9.74 -6.06
C ALA A 115 -10.48 9.94 -7.53
N HIS A 116 -10.37 11.18 -7.99
CA HIS A 116 -10.41 11.54 -9.41
C HIS A 116 -9.29 12.56 -9.70
N LEU A 117 -9.01 12.84 -10.98
CA LEU A 117 -8.06 13.87 -11.35
C LEU A 117 -8.61 15.24 -10.94
N ALA A 118 -7.86 15.98 -10.12
CA ALA A 118 -8.15 17.38 -9.80
C ALA A 118 -7.80 18.33 -10.94
N GLU A 119 -6.80 17.96 -11.74
CA GLU A 119 -6.32 18.67 -12.90
C GLU A 119 -6.10 17.67 -14.04
N PRO A 120 -6.32 18.05 -15.31
CA PRO A 120 -6.05 17.17 -16.45
C PRO A 120 -4.57 16.84 -16.57
N GLY A 121 -4.28 15.58 -16.92
CA GLY A 121 -2.94 15.10 -17.25
C GLY A 121 -2.35 14.18 -16.19
N PHE A 122 -1.60 13.22 -16.70
CA PHE A 122 -0.78 12.28 -15.94
C PHE A 122 0.35 11.78 -16.86
N SER A 123 1.43 11.30 -16.28
CA SER A 123 2.55 10.68 -16.99
C SER A 123 3.37 9.83 -16.03
N PRO A 124 4.19 8.88 -16.52
CA PRO A 124 5.02 8.07 -15.64
C PRO A 124 5.97 8.93 -14.79
N GLY A 125 5.97 8.68 -13.48
CA GLY A 125 7.00 9.16 -12.58
C GLY A 125 8.24 8.24 -12.57
N PRO A 126 9.26 8.54 -11.74
CA PRO A 126 10.53 7.80 -11.72
C PRO A 126 10.39 6.31 -11.40
N GLU A 127 9.38 5.94 -10.63
CA GLU A 127 9.11 4.56 -10.21
C GLU A 127 8.12 3.82 -11.12
N SER A 128 7.68 4.45 -12.24
CA SER A 128 6.73 3.90 -13.19
C SER A 128 7.33 3.80 -14.59
N LEU A 129 7.22 2.62 -15.21
CA LEU A 129 7.56 2.39 -16.62
C LEU A 129 6.52 2.99 -17.56
N ASP A 130 5.26 3.00 -17.11
CA ASP A 130 4.12 3.47 -17.88
C ASP A 130 2.96 3.82 -16.94
N VAL A 131 2.05 4.67 -17.40
CA VAL A 131 0.81 5.04 -16.71
C VAL A 131 -0.31 5.08 -17.73
N GLN A 132 -1.37 4.31 -17.52
CA GLN A 132 -2.50 4.22 -18.43
C GLN A 132 -3.84 4.22 -17.70
N VAL A 133 -4.88 4.64 -18.40
CA VAL A 133 -6.27 4.49 -17.95
C VAL A 133 -6.86 3.25 -18.60
N PHE A 134 -7.42 2.37 -17.80
CA PHE A 134 -8.08 1.16 -18.26
C PHE A 134 -9.57 1.23 -17.97
N SER A 135 -10.40 0.94 -18.97
CA SER A 135 -11.79 0.59 -18.69
C SER A 135 -11.85 -0.74 -17.90
N TRP A 136 -12.94 -0.99 -17.18
CA TRP A 136 -13.07 -2.19 -16.34
C TRP A 136 -12.74 -3.50 -17.07
N ASN A 137 -13.19 -3.62 -18.31
CA ASN A 137 -13.02 -4.85 -19.10
C ASN A 137 -11.61 -5.00 -19.69
N GLU A 138 -10.84 -3.92 -19.72
CA GLU A 138 -9.48 -3.89 -20.27
C GLU A 138 -8.39 -3.99 -19.20
N ILE A 139 -8.77 -3.98 -17.90
CA ILE A 139 -7.80 -4.14 -16.81
C ILE A 139 -7.00 -5.43 -17.03
N PRO A 140 -5.65 -5.35 -17.06
CA PRO A 140 -4.79 -6.50 -17.26
C PRO A 140 -4.69 -7.36 -15.99
N TRP A 141 -5.78 -8.03 -15.65
CA TRP A 141 -5.93 -8.77 -14.38
C TRP A 141 -4.81 -9.78 -14.11
N ALA A 142 -4.25 -10.41 -15.13
CA ALA A 142 -3.14 -11.35 -14.99
C ALA A 142 -1.82 -10.67 -14.59
N GLU A 143 -1.69 -9.37 -14.89
CA GLU A 143 -0.49 -8.57 -14.67
C GLU A 143 -0.64 -7.61 -13.48
N ILE A 144 -1.69 -7.73 -12.66
CA ILE A 144 -1.84 -6.93 -11.44
C ILE A 144 -0.83 -7.39 -10.38
N ALA A 145 -0.06 -6.44 -9.86
CA ALA A 145 1.08 -6.68 -8.98
C ALA A 145 0.71 -7.34 -7.64
N PHE A 146 -0.37 -6.90 -7.00
CA PHE A 146 -0.70 -7.28 -5.62
C PHE A 146 -2.18 -7.65 -5.45
N PRO A 147 -2.52 -8.59 -4.54
CA PRO A 147 -3.92 -8.93 -4.24
C PRO A 147 -4.75 -7.74 -3.80
N THR A 148 -4.18 -6.85 -2.99
CA THR A 148 -4.86 -5.67 -2.48
C THR A 148 -5.28 -4.68 -3.56
N VAL A 149 -4.53 -4.60 -4.66
CA VAL A 149 -4.93 -3.83 -5.84
C VAL A 149 -6.20 -4.40 -6.46
N ARG A 150 -6.28 -5.74 -6.60
CA ARG A 150 -7.50 -6.41 -7.09
C ARG A 150 -8.69 -6.14 -6.18
N TRP A 151 -8.51 -6.25 -4.87
CA TRP A 151 -9.56 -5.99 -3.89
C TRP A 151 -10.04 -4.54 -3.97
N ALA A 152 -9.12 -3.58 -4.06
CA ALA A 152 -9.47 -2.17 -4.17
C ALA A 152 -10.23 -1.85 -5.47
N LEU A 153 -9.78 -2.40 -6.60
CA LEU A 153 -10.46 -2.25 -7.89
C LEU A 153 -11.86 -2.86 -7.87
N GLN A 154 -12.02 -4.06 -7.31
CA GLN A 154 -13.32 -4.71 -7.16
C GLN A 154 -14.26 -3.91 -6.26
N SER A 155 -13.79 -3.49 -5.09
CA SER A 155 -14.59 -2.68 -4.15
C SER A 155 -15.00 -1.32 -4.74
N TRP A 156 -14.12 -0.73 -5.55
CA TRP A 156 -14.42 0.51 -6.28
C TRP A 156 -15.51 0.29 -7.32
N HIS A 157 -15.40 -0.77 -8.11
CA HIS A 157 -16.36 -1.11 -9.16
C HIS A 157 -17.74 -1.48 -8.59
N GLU A 158 -17.79 -2.34 -7.57
CA GLU A 158 -19.03 -2.75 -6.91
C GLU A 158 -19.76 -1.57 -6.24
N GLY A 159 -19.00 -0.59 -5.74
CA GLY A 159 -19.56 0.64 -5.17
C GLY A 159 -20.08 1.62 -6.22
N ALA A 160 -20.00 1.30 -7.52
CA ALA A 160 -20.52 2.10 -8.65
C ALA A 160 -20.20 3.61 -8.56
N GLY A 161 -19.00 3.95 -8.06
CA GLY A 161 -18.56 5.34 -7.91
C GLY A 161 -19.23 6.12 -6.77
N HIS A 162 -20.10 5.49 -5.96
CA HIS A 162 -20.72 6.17 -4.83
C HIS A 162 -19.86 6.05 -3.56
N PRO A 163 -19.70 7.13 -2.79
CA PRO A 163 -19.06 7.06 -1.48
C PRO A 163 -19.92 6.19 -0.54
N GLY A 164 -19.33 5.14 -0.04
CA GLY A 164 -19.90 4.23 0.96
C GLY A 164 -18.94 4.08 2.14
N PRO A 165 -19.31 3.33 3.19
CA PRO A 165 -18.39 3.03 4.27
C PRO A 165 -17.16 2.28 3.74
N PRO A 166 -15.99 2.48 4.35
CA PRO A 166 -14.79 1.73 3.98
C PRO A 166 -15.00 0.22 4.08
N VAL A 167 -14.43 -0.51 3.12
CA VAL A 167 -14.41 -1.97 3.17
C VAL A 167 -13.10 -2.47 3.79
N PHE A 168 -13.11 -3.73 4.23
CA PHE A 168 -11.96 -4.39 4.85
C PHE A 168 -11.52 -5.59 4.01
N ASN A 169 -10.58 -6.36 4.51
CA ASN A 169 -10.12 -7.58 3.85
C ASN A 169 -11.30 -8.47 3.48
N PRO A 170 -11.28 -9.10 2.31
CA PRO A 170 -12.31 -10.06 1.93
C PRO A 170 -12.30 -11.28 2.89
N ALA A 171 -13.46 -11.86 3.13
CA ALA A 171 -13.64 -12.93 4.12
C ALA A 171 -12.73 -14.15 3.87
N GLU A 172 -12.47 -14.47 2.60
CA GLU A 172 -11.59 -15.56 2.16
C GLU A 172 -10.10 -15.29 2.43
N ASP A 173 -9.70 -14.03 2.73
CA ASP A 173 -8.35 -13.68 3.14
C ASP A 173 -8.34 -12.58 4.21
N ALA A 174 -9.10 -12.80 5.27
CA ALA A 174 -9.30 -11.82 6.36
C ALA A 174 -7.99 -11.35 7.03
N ARG A 175 -6.87 -12.05 6.87
CA ARG A 175 -5.57 -11.69 7.43
C ARG A 175 -4.54 -11.23 6.39
N GLY A 176 -4.89 -11.20 5.11
CA GLY A 176 -3.94 -10.85 4.04
C GLY A 176 -2.76 -11.83 3.97
N THR A 177 -3.04 -13.10 4.06
CA THR A 177 -2.01 -14.15 4.13
C THR A 177 -1.78 -14.86 2.80
N ARG A 178 -2.71 -14.77 1.85
CA ARG A 178 -2.63 -15.48 0.58
C ARG A 178 -1.58 -14.85 -0.34
N PRO A 179 -0.65 -15.65 -0.89
CA PRO A 179 0.27 -15.18 -1.92
C PRO A 179 -0.49 -14.95 -3.23
N LEU A 180 0.09 -14.16 -4.14
CA LEU A 180 -0.40 -14.05 -5.50
C LEU A 180 -0.36 -15.41 -6.21
N PRO A 181 -1.34 -15.71 -7.07
CA PRO A 181 -1.22 -16.82 -8.01
C PRO A 181 0.06 -16.66 -8.84
N GLY A 182 0.87 -17.73 -8.91
CA GLY A 182 2.14 -17.74 -9.65
C GLY A 182 3.36 -17.14 -8.94
N ALA A 183 3.25 -16.66 -7.71
CA ALA A 183 4.42 -16.37 -6.89
C ALA A 183 5.00 -17.69 -6.38
N ALA A 184 6.15 -18.13 -6.93
CA ALA A 184 6.93 -19.20 -6.34
C ALA A 184 7.24 -18.81 -4.88
N MET A 185 7.00 -19.73 -3.95
CA MET A 185 7.40 -19.58 -2.55
C MET A 185 8.94 -19.47 -2.55
N VAL A 186 9.48 -18.26 -2.45
CA VAL A 186 10.88 -18.08 -2.10
C VAL A 186 10.98 -18.55 -0.65
N GLY A 187 11.51 -19.76 -0.47
CA GLY A 187 11.66 -20.38 0.83
C GLY A 187 12.44 -19.47 1.77
N GLY A 188 11.79 -19.03 2.83
CA GLY A 188 12.46 -18.48 3.98
C GLY A 188 13.18 -19.64 4.68
N ALA A 189 14.50 -19.71 4.50
CA ALA A 189 15.38 -20.50 5.34
C ALA A 189 15.97 -19.58 6.40
N GLY A 190 15.90 -20.01 7.67
CA GLY A 190 16.70 -19.51 8.78
C GLY A 190 16.01 -18.53 9.70
#